data_ee1ea74b601623ea0e30fbac0e28d1a7
#
_entry.id   ee1ea74b601623ea0e30fbac0e28d1a7
#
_cell.length_a   1.000
_cell.length_b   1.000
_cell.length_c   1.000
_cell.angle_alpha   90.00
_cell.angle_beta   90.00
_cell.angle_gamma   90.00
#
_symmetry.space_group_name_H-M   'P 1'
#
loop_
_entity.id
_entity.type
_entity.pdbx_description
1 polymer ?
#
loop_
_entity_poly.entity_id
_entity_poly.type
_entity_poly.pdbx_seq_one_letter_code
_entity_poly.pdbx_strand_id
1 'polypeptide(L)'
;MLIDFNKAKEITVPGMNNGTGTMTAKMYMDEQGKIISCAIHKGGSIGLHKHETGDDINYVLSGIGKAICAGQEELLSAGTCHICKKRFGTQYCEYRR
;
A
#
# COMPACT_ATOMS: atom_id res chain seq x y z
N MET A 1 4.47 -22.81 -1.98
CA MET A 1 4.05 -22.22 -3.26
C MET A 1 4.89 -20.99 -3.56
N LEU A 2 5.40 -20.91 -4.75
CA LEU A 2 6.19 -19.75 -5.18
C LEU A 2 5.33 -18.80 -6.01
N ILE A 3 5.40 -17.51 -5.70
CA ILE A 3 4.73 -16.47 -6.47
C ILE A 3 5.82 -15.59 -7.07
N ASP A 4 5.90 -15.57 -8.40
CA ASP A 4 6.89 -14.77 -9.11
C ASP A 4 6.23 -13.51 -9.66
N PHE A 5 6.39 -12.40 -8.95
CA PHE A 5 5.79 -11.13 -9.36
C PHE A 5 6.42 -10.55 -10.63
N ASN A 6 7.59 -11.03 -11.04
CA ASN A 6 8.16 -10.61 -12.33
C ASN A 6 7.30 -11.10 -13.51
N LYS A 7 6.56 -12.17 -13.31
CA LYS A 7 5.68 -12.75 -14.33
C LYS A 7 4.23 -12.32 -14.17
N ALA A 8 3.89 -11.63 -13.09
CA ALA A 8 2.52 -11.19 -12.84
C ALA A 8 2.18 -9.97 -13.69
N LYS A 9 0.91 -9.85 -14.07
CA LYS A 9 0.44 -8.70 -14.82
C LYS A 9 0.40 -7.46 -13.93
N GLU A 10 1.00 -6.38 -14.37
CA GLU A 10 0.93 -5.10 -13.69
C GLU A 10 -0.36 -4.37 -14.07
N ILE A 11 -1.03 -3.83 -13.08
CA ILE A 11 -2.21 -2.98 -13.28
C ILE A 11 -1.90 -1.57 -12.80
N THR A 12 -2.52 -0.59 -13.45
CA THR A 12 -2.41 0.82 -13.07
C THR A 12 -3.75 1.27 -12.51
N VAL A 13 -3.71 1.83 -11.32
CA VAL A 13 -4.92 2.27 -10.62
C VAL A 13 -4.83 3.76 -10.33
N PRO A 14 -5.59 4.61 -11.04
CA PRO A 14 -5.65 6.03 -10.72
C PRO A 14 -6.61 6.28 -9.56
N GLY A 15 -6.22 7.18 -8.64
CA GLY A 15 -7.11 7.65 -7.59
C GLY A 15 -7.66 6.56 -6.67
N MET A 16 -6.85 5.57 -6.31
CA MET A 16 -7.33 4.46 -5.48
C MET A 16 -7.91 4.95 -4.16
N ASN A 17 -9.12 4.49 -3.82
CA ASN A 17 -9.86 4.88 -2.62
C ASN A 17 -10.00 6.40 -2.48
N ASN A 18 -10.25 7.09 -3.59
CA ASN A 18 -10.33 8.55 -3.65
C ASN A 18 -9.02 9.25 -3.32
N GLY A 19 -7.90 8.57 -3.49
CA GLY A 19 -6.58 9.16 -3.40
C GLY A 19 -6.24 9.97 -4.66
N THR A 20 -5.02 10.48 -4.71
CA THR A 20 -4.52 11.26 -5.83
C THR A 20 -3.47 10.51 -6.61
N GLY A 21 -3.26 10.92 -7.86
CA GLY A 21 -2.24 10.33 -8.70
C GLY A 21 -2.53 8.89 -9.07
N THR A 22 -1.48 8.13 -9.31
CA THR A 22 -1.60 6.74 -9.75
C THR A 22 -0.73 5.83 -8.90
N MET A 23 -1.14 4.57 -8.84
CA MET A 23 -0.27 3.50 -8.36
C MET A 23 -0.28 2.36 -9.36
N THR A 24 0.79 1.59 -9.35
CA THR A 24 0.86 0.36 -10.12
C THR A 24 0.97 -0.82 -9.15
N ALA A 25 0.39 -1.94 -9.52
CA ALA A 25 0.35 -3.09 -8.62
C ALA A 25 0.38 -4.41 -9.37
N LYS A 26 0.99 -5.39 -8.74
CA LYS A 26 0.91 -6.79 -9.09
C LYS A 26 0.37 -7.51 -7.88
N MET A 27 -0.63 -8.37 -8.06
CA MET A 27 -1.39 -8.90 -6.94
C MET A 27 -1.50 -10.42 -7.00
N TYR A 28 -1.35 -11.03 -5.85
CA TYR A 28 -1.78 -12.39 -5.57
C TYR A 28 -2.87 -12.36 -4.50
N MET A 29 -3.92 -13.15 -4.69
CA MET A 29 -5.01 -13.22 -3.71
C MET A 29 -5.54 -14.64 -3.63
N ASP A 30 -5.80 -15.08 -2.39
CA ASP A 30 -6.50 -16.32 -2.11
C ASP A 30 -7.41 -16.13 -0.90
N GLU A 31 -7.95 -17.23 -0.38
CA GLU A 31 -8.87 -17.17 0.76
C GLU A 31 -8.22 -16.67 2.03
N GLN A 32 -6.91 -16.80 2.15
CA GLN A 32 -6.17 -16.40 3.35
C GLN A 32 -5.78 -14.93 3.36
N GLY A 33 -5.69 -14.30 2.21
CA GLY A 33 -5.29 -12.91 2.13
C GLY A 33 -4.76 -12.50 0.77
N LYS A 34 -4.12 -11.33 0.76
CA LYS A 34 -3.53 -10.76 -0.46
C LYS A 34 -2.08 -10.40 -0.21
N ILE A 35 -1.28 -10.57 -1.26
CA ILE A 35 0.08 -10.05 -1.32
C ILE A 35 0.14 -9.14 -2.54
N ILE A 36 0.49 -7.88 -2.31
CA ILE A 36 0.52 -6.88 -3.37
C ILE A 36 1.91 -6.28 -3.44
N SER A 37 2.53 -6.36 -4.62
CA SER A 37 3.72 -5.59 -4.93
C SER A 37 3.25 -4.32 -5.61
N CYS A 38 3.39 -3.18 -4.96
CA CYS A 38 2.86 -1.94 -5.51
C CYS A 38 3.84 -0.78 -5.43
N ALA A 39 3.61 0.20 -6.29
CA ALA A 39 4.34 1.46 -6.28
C ALA A 39 3.34 2.60 -6.34
N ILE A 40 3.43 3.51 -5.37
CA ILE A 40 2.69 4.76 -5.39
C ILE A 40 3.61 5.78 -6.05
N HIS A 41 3.18 6.36 -7.16
CA HIS A 41 4.02 7.29 -7.91
C HIS A 41 4.08 8.63 -7.19
N LYS A 42 5.17 9.37 -7.44
CA LYS A 42 5.42 10.64 -6.78
C LYS A 42 4.19 11.55 -6.85
N GLY A 43 3.82 12.11 -5.70
CA GLY A 43 2.63 12.93 -5.58
C GLY A 43 1.32 12.15 -5.49
N GLY A 44 1.40 10.83 -5.58
CA GLY A 44 0.23 9.99 -5.48
C GLY A 44 -0.11 9.61 -4.06
N SER A 45 -1.32 9.13 -3.87
CA SER A 45 -1.77 8.63 -2.58
C SER A 45 -2.83 7.54 -2.77
N ILE A 46 -2.92 6.67 -1.77
CA ILE A 46 -4.08 5.81 -1.59
C ILE A 46 -4.95 6.49 -0.53
N GLY A 47 -6.18 6.78 -0.87
CA GLY A 47 -7.10 7.48 0.02
C GLY A 47 -7.42 6.67 1.27
N LEU A 48 -8.07 7.33 2.23
CA LEU A 48 -8.45 6.70 3.48
C LEU A 48 -9.39 5.52 3.22
N HIS A 49 -9.03 4.37 3.74
CA HIS A 49 -9.84 3.17 3.63
C HIS A 49 -9.69 2.34 4.91
N LYS A 50 -10.63 1.45 5.13
CA LYS A 50 -10.70 0.66 6.35
C LYS A 50 -10.61 -0.82 6.00
N HIS A 51 -9.78 -1.55 6.74
CA HIS A 51 -9.63 -2.99 6.59
C HIS A 51 -10.52 -3.70 7.61
N GLU A 52 -11.48 -4.46 7.13
CA GLU A 52 -12.47 -5.13 7.98
C GLU A 52 -12.07 -6.55 8.36
N THR A 53 -11.30 -7.22 7.50
CA THR A 53 -11.08 -8.66 7.62
C THR A 53 -9.69 -9.05 8.11
N GLY A 54 -8.76 -8.11 8.18
CA GLY A 54 -7.40 -8.43 8.61
C GLY A 54 -6.55 -7.19 8.77
N ASP A 55 -5.34 -7.38 9.23
CA ASP A 55 -4.37 -6.30 9.37
C ASP A 55 -3.80 -5.94 8.01
N ASP A 56 -3.38 -4.68 7.88
CA ASP A 56 -2.69 -4.18 6.69
C ASP A 56 -1.21 -4.04 7.03
N ILE A 57 -0.38 -4.87 6.41
CA ILE A 57 1.05 -4.93 6.67
C ILE A 57 1.78 -4.47 5.41
N ASN A 58 2.60 -3.44 5.53
CA ASN A 58 3.30 -2.86 4.39
C ASN A 58 4.79 -2.71 4.68
N TYR A 59 5.60 -3.44 3.93
CA TYR A 59 7.04 -3.32 3.99
C TYR A 59 7.51 -2.39 2.86
N VAL A 60 8.28 -1.38 3.21
CA VAL A 60 8.76 -0.39 2.25
C VAL A 60 10.07 -0.85 1.64
N LEU A 61 10.07 -1.06 0.32
CA LEU A 61 11.26 -1.48 -0.41
C LEU A 61 12.14 -0.30 -0.80
N SER A 62 11.52 0.80 -1.21
CA SER A 62 12.25 2.00 -1.65
C SER A 62 11.37 3.23 -1.54
N GLY A 63 12.00 4.39 -1.58
CA GLY A 63 11.29 5.66 -1.56
C GLY A 63 11.00 6.18 -0.16
N ILE A 64 10.29 7.28 -0.11
CA ILE A 64 9.88 7.96 1.12
C ILE A 64 8.41 8.32 1.01
N GLY A 65 7.67 8.03 2.05
CA GLY A 65 6.26 8.35 2.08
C GLY A 65 5.76 8.54 3.50
N LYS A 66 4.46 8.52 3.65
CA LYS A 66 3.84 8.51 4.97
C LYS A 66 2.60 7.63 4.98
N ALA A 67 2.31 7.11 6.16
CA ALA A 67 1.06 6.42 6.45
C ALA A 67 0.32 7.18 7.52
N ILE A 68 -1.00 7.24 7.40
CA ILE A 68 -1.86 7.81 8.42
C ILE A 68 -2.81 6.69 8.85
N CYS A 69 -2.72 6.28 10.10
CA CYS A 69 -3.52 5.20 10.65
C CYS A 69 -4.01 5.60 12.04
N ALA A 70 -5.32 5.44 12.29
CA ALA A 70 -5.93 5.82 13.56
C ALA A 70 -5.60 7.27 13.97
N GLY A 71 -5.53 8.17 13.00
CA GLY A 71 -5.21 9.57 13.22
C GLY A 71 -3.75 9.87 13.48
N GLN A 72 -2.89 8.87 13.45
CA GLN A 72 -1.45 9.05 13.64
C GLN A 72 -0.72 9.02 12.31
N GLU A 73 0.19 9.95 12.12
CA GLU A 73 1.03 10.04 10.93
C GLU A 73 2.40 9.48 11.22
N GLU A 74 2.87 8.58 10.35
CA GLU A 74 4.19 7.99 10.47
C GLU A 74 4.92 8.09 9.15
N LEU A 75 6.19 8.48 9.22
CA LEU A 75 7.05 8.54 8.04
C LEU A 75 7.53 7.15 7.67
N LEU A 76 7.50 6.87 6.37
CA LEU A 76 7.93 5.61 5.81
C LEU A 76 9.23 5.80 5.04
N SER A 77 10.15 4.88 5.24
CA SER A 77 11.40 4.83 4.49
C SER A 77 11.76 3.38 4.20
N ALA A 78 12.70 3.20 3.27
CA ALA A 78 13.14 1.84 2.90
C ALA A 78 13.60 1.06 4.13
N GLY A 79 13.16 -0.18 4.22
CA GLY A 79 13.48 -1.07 5.34
C GLY A 79 12.54 -0.97 6.52
N THR A 80 11.52 -0.12 6.46
CA THR A 80 10.53 -0.04 7.54
C THR A 80 9.26 -0.81 7.17
N CYS A 81 8.54 -1.24 8.20
CA CYS A 81 7.28 -1.95 8.03
C CYS A 81 6.20 -1.23 8.83
N HIS A 82 5.11 -0.90 8.17
CA HIS A 82 3.96 -0.26 8.79
C HIS A 82 2.83 -1.26 8.93
N ILE A 83 2.27 -1.36 10.11
CA ILE A 83 1.15 -2.25 10.39
C ILE A 83 -0.04 -1.41 10.85
N CYS A 84 -1.15 -1.53 10.11
CA CYS A 84 -2.42 -0.96 10.54
C CYS A 84 -3.35 -2.10 10.88
N LYS A 85 -3.78 -2.16 12.13
CA LYS A 85 -4.66 -3.23 12.59
C LYS A 85 -6.02 -3.13 11.92
N LYS A 86 -6.67 -4.28 11.75
CA LYS A 86 -8.01 -4.32 11.18
C LYS A 86 -8.94 -3.34 11.90
N ARG A 87 -9.90 -2.80 11.14
CA ARG A 87 -10.91 -1.82 11.61
C ARG A 87 -10.40 -0.40 11.79
N PHE A 88 -9.09 -0.16 11.70
CA PHE A 88 -8.56 1.20 11.64
C PHE A 88 -8.46 1.66 10.18
N GLY A 89 -8.75 2.93 9.96
CA GLY A 89 -8.57 3.52 8.63
C GLY A 89 -7.10 3.79 8.34
N THR A 90 -6.68 3.53 7.11
CA THR A 90 -5.31 3.75 6.68
C THR A 90 -5.28 4.61 5.42
N GLN A 91 -4.30 5.50 5.36
CA GLN A 91 -4.02 6.31 4.18
C GLN A 91 -2.52 6.31 3.93
N TYR A 92 -2.12 6.07 2.70
CA TYR A 92 -0.72 6.07 2.30
C TYR A 92 -0.47 7.17 1.29
N CYS A 93 0.62 7.89 1.48
CA CYS A 93 1.05 8.94 0.55
C CYS A 93 2.53 8.77 0.27
N GLU A 94 2.93 8.98 -0.99
CA GLU A 94 4.33 9.09 -1.32
C GLU A 94 4.73 10.55 -1.36
N TYR A 95 5.86 10.86 -0.72
CA TYR A 95 6.41 12.22 -0.74
C TYR A 95 7.35 12.43 -1.90
N ARG A 96 8.35 11.53 -2.02
CA ARG A 96 9.43 11.66 -2.98
C ARG A 96 10.24 10.37 -3.00
N ARG A 97 11.04 10.25 -3.99
CA ARG A 97 11.96 9.13 -4.15
C ARG A 97 13.40 9.58 -3.93
#